data_0c340e2ebf14e19a99caf91788165bb3
#
_entry.id   0c340e2ebf14e19a99caf91788165bb3
#
_cell.length_a   1.000
_cell.length_b   1.000
_cell.length_c   1.000
_cell.angle_alpha   90.00
_cell.angle_beta   90.00
_cell.angle_gamma   90.00
#
_symmetry.space_group_name_H-M   'P 1'
#
loop_
_entity.id
_entity.type
_entity.pdbx_description
1 polymer ?
#
loop_
_entity_poly.entity_id
_entity_poly.type
_entity_poly.pdbx_seq_one_letter_code
_entity_poly.pdbx_strand_id
1 'polypeptide(L)'
;RRVENVSTEVYLKINEGNEWMVGRPMKCTVQEVKTNAGAGTLGDYDLCLVGRGANKAALEKLAAGDELTIDLKWLQPNGDAPEIEQLIGGNGVVMVDGVLTDLNTVDSYNSKTYSRTAYGTTADRKTLITVVIDMSVDPVYGKSAGCNTFVMCDIMKYFGCTNIMNMDAGGSAQMMVEGKVINKTTEGTPRSVANGWFFYSIAPQDNEVTRLEFEEYSLQAPIYSEFQPVILAYNKYGDLIDKDLQGFTLSCPDSVGSCDGMKFTAGGKACVGELTATYNGVSVTKKINIVDAEIAMRVKPILIDATREY
;
A
#
# COMPACT_ATOMS: atom_id res chain seq x y z
N ARG A 1 -7.45 6.58 23.86
CA ARG A 1 -8.42 7.68 23.80
C ARG A 1 -8.10 8.65 24.93
N ARG A 2 -7.81 9.93 24.62
CA ARG A 2 -7.68 10.96 25.64
C ARG A 2 -9.04 11.22 26.27
N VAL A 3 -9.05 11.46 27.59
CA VAL A 3 -10.27 11.78 28.31
C VAL A 3 -10.21 13.27 28.65
N GLU A 4 -11.22 14.00 28.28
CA GLU A 4 -11.30 15.44 28.50
C GLU A 4 -11.21 15.82 29.97
N ASN A 5 -10.56 16.92 30.27
CA ASN A 5 -10.50 17.60 31.56
C ASN A 5 -9.90 16.81 32.75
N VAL A 6 -9.13 15.75 32.49
CA VAL A 6 -8.55 14.93 33.59
C VAL A 6 -7.04 14.77 33.52
N SER A 7 -6.40 15.22 32.44
CA SER A 7 -4.96 15.08 32.19
C SER A 7 -4.23 16.41 32.22
N THR A 8 -2.93 16.37 32.45
CA THR A 8 -2.01 17.44 32.10
C THR A 8 -1.30 17.05 30.82
N GLU A 9 -1.27 17.95 29.86
CA GLU A 9 -0.63 17.79 28.56
C GLU A 9 0.54 18.77 28.47
N VAL A 10 1.73 18.26 28.14
CA VAL A 10 2.96 19.04 27.94
C VAL A 10 3.37 18.89 26.48
N TYR A 11 3.35 19.99 25.76
CA TYR A 11 3.70 20.06 24.36
C TYR A 11 5.16 20.46 24.18
N LEU A 12 5.87 19.74 23.34
CA LEU A 12 7.33 19.81 23.20
C LEU A 12 7.73 20.02 21.74
N LYS A 13 8.87 20.74 21.58
CA LYS A 13 9.65 20.77 20.35
C LYS A 13 10.95 19.99 20.57
N ILE A 14 11.33 19.18 19.56
CA ILE A 14 12.64 18.53 19.54
C ILE A 14 13.69 19.60 19.20
N ASN A 15 14.75 19.67 20.00
CA ASN A 15 15.78 20.68 19.81
C ASN A 15 16.59 20.37 18.53
N GLU A 16 17.11 21.44 17.91
CA GLU A 16 17.95 21.32 16.71
C GLU A 16 19.10 20.32 16.91
N GLY A 17 19.39 19.49 15.90
CA GLY A 17 20.41 18.43 15.97
C GLY A 17 19.98 17.17 16.69
N ASN A 18 18.72 17.10 17.18
CA ASN A 18 18.13 15.87 17.72
C ASN A 18 17.07 15.35 16.75
N GLU A 19 16.90 14.05 16.74
CA GLU A 19 15.92 13.35 15.91
C GLU A 19 15.04 12.44 16.75
N TRP A 20 13.81 12.21 16.30
CA TRP A 20 12.95 11.21 16.89
C TRP A 20 13.52 9.82 16.63
N MET A 21 13.98 9.16 17.70
CA MET A 21 14.53 7.81 17.61
C MET A 21 14.32 7.03 18.91
N VAL A 22 13.94 5.78 18.80
CA VAL A 22 13.89 4.85 19.93
C VAL A 22 15.29 4.28 20.14
N GLY A 23 15.77 4.29 21.40
CA GLY A 23 17.11 3.84 21.77
C GLY A 23 18.17 4.96 21.80
N ARG A 24 17.81 6.17 21.37
CA ARG A 24 18.65 7.36 21.46
C ARG A 24 17.93 8.46 22.23
N PRO A 25 18.50 8.96 23.35
CA PRO A 25 17.93 10.09 24.06
C PRO A 25 17.89 11.35 23.19
N MET A 26 16.76 12.04 23.22
CA MET A 26 16.58 13.31 22.50
C MET A 26 16.27 14.45 23.46
N LYS A 27 16.85 15.61 23.21
CA LYS A 27 16.55 16.84 23.96
C LYS A 27 15.36 17.54 23.36
N CYS A 28 14.44 17.97 24.21
CA CYS A 28 13.23 18.66 23.82
C CYS A 28 13.03 19.88 24.71
N THR A 29 12.40 20.92 24.20
CA THR A 29 12.01 22.11 24.95
C THR A 29 10.50 22.15 25.13
N VAL A 30 10.05 22.37 26.36
CA VAL A 30 8.63 22.58 26.68
C VAL A 30 8.16 23.87 26.04
N GLN A 31 7.10 23.78 25.24
CA GLN A 31 6.47 24.92 24.60
C GLN A 31 5.22 25.39 25.37
N GLU A 32 4.43 24.43 25.84
CA GLU A 32 3.16 24.71 26.51
C GLU A 32 2.80 23.60 27.51
N VAL A 33 2.21 23.98 28.64
CA VAL A 33 1.63 23.06 29.64
C VAL A 33 0.14 23.37 29.78
N LYS A 34 -0.72 22.39 29.53
CA LYS A 34 -2.18 22.49 29.70
C LYS A 34 -2.63 21.61 30.83
N THR A 35 -3.16 22.18 31.89
CA THR A 35 -3.77 21.43 32.99
C THR A 35 -5.26 21.21 32.72
N ASN A 36 -5.84 20.15 33.30
CA ASN A 36 -7.23 19.74 33.10
C ASN A 36 -7.60 19.67 31.62
N ALA A 37 -6.68 19.14 30.82
CA ALA A 37 -6.77 19.02 29.38
C ALA A 37 -7.09 17.58 28.96
N GLY A 38 -7.30 17.37 27.69
CA GLY A 38 -7.49 16.08 27.02
C GLY A 38 -8.04 16.30 25.62
N ALA A 39 -7.94 15.29 24.78
CA ALA A 39 -8.44 15.31 23.40
C ALA A 39 -7.91 16.44 22.49
N GLY A 40 -6.89 17.18 22.89
CA GLY A 40 -6.23 18.21 22.07
C GLY A 40 -5.50 17.60 20.86
N THR A 41 -5.34 18.39 19.80
CA THR A 41 -4.48 18.03 18.65
C THR A 41 -3.03 18.37 18.97
N LEU A 42 -2.09 17.67 18.32
CA LEU A 42 -0.66 17.96 18.47
C LEU A 42 -0.30 19.35 17.88
N GLY A 43 -1.01 19.75 16.82
CA GLY A 43 -0.72 21.03 16.13
C GLY A 43 0.69 21.04 15.57
N ASP A 44 1.39 22.15 15.74
CA ASP A 44 2.75 22.35 15.23
C ASP A 44 3.85 21.81 16.20
N TYR A 45 3.45 21.15 17.27
CA TYR A 45 4.40 20.55 18.23
C TYR A 45 4.83 19.16 17.77
N ASP A 46 6.05 18.76 18.16
CA ASP A 46 6.61 17.47 17.75
C ASP A 46 6.13 16.32 18.66
N LEU A 47 5.92 16.62 19.96
CA LEU A 47 5.56 15.65 20.99
C LEU A 47 4.51 16.22 21.96
N CYS A 48 3.73 15.34 22.56
CA CYS A 48 2.87 15.67 23.68
C CYS A 48 2.96 14.60 24.76
N LEU A 49 3.47 14.96 25.95
CA LEU A 49 3.42 14.12 27.14
C LEU A 49 2.04 14.29 27.80
N VAL A 50 1.39 13.16 28.11
CA VAL A 50 0.07 13.18 28.74
C VAL A 50 0.17 12.46 30.08
N GLY A 51 -0.03 13.21 31.17
CA GLY A 51 -0.04 12.72 32.55
C GLY A 51 -1.45 12.59 33.13
N ARG A 52 -1.71 11.46 33.77
CA ARG A 52 -2.95 11.21 34.53
C ARG A 52 -2.60 10.63 35.89
N GLY A 53 -3.55 10.78 36.84
CA GLY A 53 -3.35 10.26 38.22
C GLY A 53 -2.06 10.81 38.83
N ALA A 54 -1.22 9.93 39.35
CA ALA A 54 0.05 10.33 39.98
C ALA A 54 1.03 11.05 39.03
N ASN A 55 1.00 10.73 37.74
CA ASN A 55 1.89 11.36 36.76
C ASN A 55 1.47 12.80 36.41
N LYS A 56 0.22 13.20 36.68
CA LYS A 56 -0.27 14.55 36.46
C LYS A 56 0.56 15.57 37.25
N ALA A 57 0.76 15.33 38.52
CA ALA A 57 1.50 16.24 39.41
C ALA A 57 2.98 16.41 39.03
N ALA A 58 3.57 15.44 38.37
CA ALA A 58 4.95 15.55 37.85
C ALA A 58 5.01 16.50 36.66
N LEU A 59 4.06 16.39 35.72
CA LEU A 59 4.00 17.24 34.54
C LEU A 59 3.57 18.68 34.84
N GLU A 60 2.78 18.90 35.89
CA GLU A 60 2.35 20.23 36.35
C GLU A 60 3.48 21.10 36.92
N LYS A 61 4.63 20.50 37.18
CA LYS A 61 5.83 21.23 37.65
C LYS A 61 6.64 21.84 36.51
N LEU A 62 6.35 21.45 35.30
CA LEU A 62 7.05 21.92 34.10
C LEU A 62 6.46 23.27 33.65
N ALA A 63 7.31 24.08 33.05
CA ALA A 63 6.97 25.36 32.47
C ALA A 63 7.51 25.50 31.05
N ALA A 64 6.90 26.40 30.26
CA ALA A 64 7.45 26.74 28.95
C ALA A 64 8.91 27.21 29.07
N GLY A 65 9.77 26.68 28.21
CA GLY A 65 11.22 26.91 28.22
C GLY A 65 12.03 25.86 28.99
N ASP A 66 11.40 24.96 29.75
CA ASP A 66 12.13 23.87 30.41
C ASP A 66 12.69 22.90 29.38
N GLU A 67 13.91 22.42 29.59
CA GLU A 67 14.53 21.39 28.77
C GLU A 67 14.31 20.00 29.39
N LEU A 68 13.88 19.06 28.56
CA LEU A 68 13.67 17.66 28.92
C LEU A 68 14.54 16.76 28.04
N THR A 69 15.01 15.67 28.63
CA THR A 69 15.56 14.55 27.85
C THR A 69 14.53 13.44 27.77
N ILE A 70 14.11 13.12 26.56
CA ILE A 70 13.20 11.99 26.29
C ILE A 70 14.04 10.79 25.88
N ASP A 71 13.96 9.71 26.65
CA ASP A 71 14.68 8.47 26.40
C ASP A 71 13.69 7.32 26.26
N LEU A 72 13.34 7.00 25.03
CA LEU A 72 12.45 5.90 24.69
C LEU A 72 13.27 4.66 24.37
N LYS A 73 12.96 3.55 25.04
CA LYS A 73 13.66 2.29 24.85
C LYS A 73 12.70 1.17 24.47
N TRP A 74 13.07 0.41 23.44
CA TRP A 74 12.50 -0.88 23.15
C TRP A 74 13.39 -1.95 23.77
N LEU A 75 12.96 -2.56 24.87
CA LEU A 75 13.73 -3.60 25.52
C LEU A 75 13.37 -4.96 24.91
N GLN A 76 14.36 -5.62 24.33
CA GLN A 76 14.23 -7.01 23.88
C GLN A 76 14.30 -7.98 25.07
N PRO A 77 13.83 -9.24 24.93
CA PRO A 77 13.93 -10.23 26.01
C PRO A 77 15.34 -10.51 26.50
N ASN A 78 16.36 -10.32 25.66
CA ASN A 78 17.78 -10.43 26.01
C ASN A 78 18.36 -9.18 26.70
N GLY A 79 17.56 -8.12 26.85
CA GLY A 79 17.94 -6.85 27.43
C GLY A 79 18.54 -5.83 26.46
N ASP A 80 18.73 -6.18 25.19
CA ASP A 80 19.21 -5.24 24.17
C ASP A 80 18.18 -4.14 23.92
N ALA A 81 18.67 -2.92 23.69
CA ALA A 81 17.87 -1.75 23.35
C ALA A 81 18.40 -1.12 22.04
N PRO A 82 18.07 -1.67 20.87
CA PRO A 82 18.55 -1.16 19.61
C PRO A 82 18.00 0.24 19.32
N GLU A 83 18.74 1.01 18.52
CA GLU A 83 18.22 2.23 17.91
C GLU A 83 17.22 1.86 16.82
N ILE A 84 16.01 2.47 16.85
CA ILE A 84 14.93 2.20 15.92
C ILE A 84 14.37 3.53 15.43
N GLU A 85 14.48 3.78 14.13
CA GLU A 85 13.90 4.97 13.50
C GLU A 85 12.40 4.85 13.31
N GLN A 86 11.94 3.70 12.84
CA GLN A 86 10.54 3.45 12.53
C GLN A 86 10.05 2.18 13.20
N LEU A 87 8.92 2.25 13.86
CA LEU A 87 8.29 1.12 14.54
C LEU A 87 6.78 1.16 14.35
N ILE A 88 6.22 0.05 13.91
CA ILE A 88 4.78 -0.16 13.87
C ILE A 88 4.41 -1.44 14.60
N GLY A 89 3.38 -1.38 15.41
CA GLY A 89 2.79 -2.55 16.04
C GLY A 89 1.78 -3.23 15.11
N GLY A 90 1.67 -4.55 15.22
CA GLY A 90 0.70 -5.35 14.49
C GLY A 90 0.17 -6.50 15.32
N ASN A 91 -0.57 -7.39 14.67
CA ASN A 91 -1.23 -8.53 15.33
C ASN A 91 -0.32 -9.76 15.46
N GLY A 92 0.93 -9.63 15.04
CA GLY A 92 2.00 -10.59 15.26
C GLY A 92 2.71 -11.05 13.98
N VAL A 93 3.88 -11.61 14.19
CA VAL A 93 4.73 -12.16 13.12
C VAL A 93 4.24 -13.57 12.81
N VAL A 94 3.74 -13.76 11.59
CA VAL A 94 3.12 -15.02 11.14
C VAL A 94 4.04 -15.89 10.30
N MET A 95 5.17 -15.33 9.84
CA MET A 95 6.24 -16.06 9.13
C MET A 95 7.59 -15.46 9.43
N VAL A 96 8.59 -16.32 9.67
CA VAL A 96 10.00 -15.94 9.85
C VAL A 96 10.87 -16.85 8.98
N ASP A 97 11.73 -16.26 8.16
CA ASP A 97 12.66 -16.95 7.25
C ASP A 97 11.99 -18.07 6.44
N GLY A 98 10.78 -17.81 5.95
CA GLY A 98 9.98 -18.72 5.14
C GLY A 98 9.19 -19.77 5.92
N VAL A 99 9.33 -19.83 7.25
CA VAL A 99 8.64 -20.76 8.14
C VAL A 99 7.47 -20.09 8.83
N LEU A 100 6.29 -20.69 8.75
CA LEU A 100 5.10 -20.22 9.48
C LEU A 100 5.29 -20.35 10.98
N THR A 101 4.91 -19.32 11.71
CA THR A 101 4.88 -19.36 13.18
C THR A 101 3.60 -20.04 13.69
N ASP A 102 3.58 -20.46 14.95
CA ASP A 102 2.43 -21.04 15.61
C ASP A 102 1.25 -20.04 15.80
N LEU A 103 1.51 -18.72 15.73
CA LEU A 103 0.47 -17.69 15.77
C LEU A 103 -0.62 -17.88 14.70
N ASN A 104 -0.31 -18.55 13.59
CA ASN A 104 -1.29 -18.89 12.55
C ASN A 104 -2.39 -19.84 13.05
N THR A 105 -2.08 -20.68 14.04
CA THR A 105 -2.98 -21.70 14.57
C THR A 105 -3.49 -21.41 15.98
N VAL A 106 -2.63 -20.89 16.86
CA VAL A 106 -3.00 -20.66 18.28
C VAL A 106 -3.86 -19.40 18.46
N ASP A 107 -3.70 -18.40 17.58
CA ASP A 107 -4.55 -17.23 17.60
C ASP A 107 -5.80 -17.44 16.73
N SER A 108 -6.95 -17.54 17.39
CA SER A 108 -8.24 -17.73 16.73
C SER A 108 -8.60 -16.60 15.74
N TYR A 109 -8.04 -15.41 15.92
CA TYR A 109 -8.19 -14.28 15.00
C TYR A 109 -7.43 -14.52 13.69
N ASN A 110 -6.25 -15.12 13.77
CA ASN A 110 -5.42 -15.43 12.60
C ASN A 110 -5.99 -16.58 11.76
N SER A 111 -6.61 -17.57 12.39
CA SER A 111 -7.21 -18.71 11.68
C SER A 111 -8.54 -18.39 10.99
N LYS A 112 -9.21 -17.29 11.35
CA LYS A 112 -10.49 -16.88 10.75
C LYS A 112 -10.27 -16.05 9.48
N THR A 113 -11.29 -16.06 8.63
CA THR A 113 -11.36 -15.29 7.39
C THR A 113 -11.81 -13.86 7.66
N TYR A 114 -10.95 -12.90 7.30
CA TYR A 114 -11.19 -11.45 7.39
C TYR A 114 -10.53 -10.74 6.20
N SER A 115 -10.87 -9.48 5.98
CA SER A 115 -9.95 -8.59 5.25
C SER A 115 -8.63 -8.51 6.01
N ARG A 116 -7.51 -8.47 5.30
CA ARG A 116 -6.18 -8.52 5.92
C ARG A 116 -5.32 -7.38 5.43
N THR A 117 -4.46 -6.90 6.32
CA THR A 117 -3.32 -6.05 5.99
C THR A 117 -2.06 -6.76 6.48
N ALA A 118 -1.05 -6.85 5.65
CA ALA A 118 0.23 -7.45 6.02
C ALA A 118 1.41 -6.67 5.44
N TYR A 119 2.52 -6.75 6.15
CA TYR A 119 3.84 -6.31 5.71
C TYR A 119 4.77 -7.50 5.67
N GLY A 120 5.57 -7.60 4.62
CA GLY A 120 6.56 -8.66 4.50
C GLY A 120 7.83 -8.18 3.83
N THR A 121 8.93 -8.87 4.12
CA THR A 121 10.21 -8.60 3.49
C THR A 121 10.72 -9.82 2.76
N THR A 122 11.47 -9.58 1.70
CA THR A 122 12.29 -10.60 1.02
C THR A 122 13.42 -11.10 1.92
N ALA A 123 14.05 -12.22 1.56
CA ALA A 123 15.14 -12.83 2.34
C ALA A 123 16.34 -11.91 2.55
N ASP A 124 16.66 -11.07 1.55
CA ASP A 124 17.73 -10.07 1.65
C ASP A 124 17.31 -8.81 2.42
N ARG A 125 16.03 -8.71 2.84
CA ARG A 125 15.44 -7.59 3.58
C ARG A 125 15.53 -6.23 2.89
N LYS A 126 15.74 -6.21 1.57
CA LYS A 126 15.82 -4.97 0.78
C LYS A 126 14.51 -4.55 0.15
N THR A 127 13.56 -5.47 0.07
CA THR A 127 12.23 -5.19 -0.49
C THR A 127 11.19 -5.37 0.61
N LEU A 128 10.39 -4.34 0.83
CA LEU A 128 9.19 -4.38 1.66
C LEU A 128 7.97 -4.50 0.77
N ILE A 129 7.14 -5.48 1.04
CA ILE A 129 5.90 -5.74 0.32
C ILE A 129 4.73 -5.53 1.26
N THR A 130 3.79 -4.70 0.86
CA THR A 130 2.56 -4.45 1.60
C THR A 130 1.37 -5.02 0.84
N VAL A 131 0.48 -5.71 1.56
CA VAL A 131 -0.70 -6.33 0.96
C VAL A 131 -1.94 -5.97 1.75
N VAL A 132 -3.00 -5.59 1.05
CA VAL A 132 -4.35 -5.54 1.59
C VAL A 132 -5.23 -6.51 0.83
N ILE A 133 -5.95 -7.36 1.55
CA ILE A 133 -6.88 -8.35 0.99
C ILE A 133 -8.28 -7.97 1.47
N ASP A 134 -9.17 -7.69 0.53
CA ASP A 134 -10.52 -7.22 0.86
C ASP A 134 -11.46 -8.35 1.31
N MET A 135 -12.38 -8.00 2.19
CA MET A 135 -13.58 -8.78 2.49
C MET A 135 -14.79 -7.91 2.18
N SER A 136 -15.21 -7.89 0.90
CA SER A 136 -16.20 -6.96 0.41
C SER A 136 -16.86 -7.47 -0.87
N VAL A 137 -17.85 -6.74 -1.36
CA VAL A 137 -18.44 -6.96 -2.67
C VAL A 137 -18.02 -5.81 -3.60
N ASP A 138 -17.34 -6.16 -4.67
CA ASP A 138 -16.97 -5.22 -5.72
C ASP A 138 -17.85 -5.44 -6.96
N PRO A 139 -18.39 -4.37 -7.58
CA PRO A 139 -19.27 -4.50 -8.75
C PRO A 139 -18.58 -5.05 -9.99
N VAL A 140 -17.24 -4.91 -10.08
CA VAL A 140 -16.45 -5.38 -11.23
C VAL A 140 -15.85 -6.77 -10.97
N TYR A 141 -15.21 -6.95 -9.79
CA TYR A 141 -14.49 -8.18 -9.46
C TYR A 141 -15.31 -9.18 -8.64
N GLY A 142 -16.51 -8.81 -8.25
CA GLY A 142 -17.41 -9.67 -7.48
C GLY A 142 -17.12 -9.70 -5.99
N LYS A 143 -17.47 -10.81 -5.32
CA LYS A 143 -17.34 -10.96 -3.87
C LYS A 143 -15.97 -11.50 -3.51
N SER A 144 -15.23 -10.76 -2.67
CA SER A 144 -14.07 -11.25 -1.94
C SER A 144 -14.49 -11.70 -0.54
N ALA A 145 -14.14 -12.92 -0.15
CA ALA A 145 -14.41 -13.44 1.19
C ALA A 145 -13.35 -13.04 2.22
N GLY A 146 -12.30 -12.33 1.83
CA GLY A 146 -11.11 -12.18 2.65
C GLY A 146 -10.31 -13.49 2.74
N CYS A 147 -9.40 -13.57 3.71
CA CYS A 147 -8.63 -14.80 3.95
C CYS A 147 -8.20 -14.94 5.42
N ASN A 148 -7.72 -16.12 5.78
CA ASN A 148 -6.94 -16.35 6.99
C ASN A 148 -5.45 -16.05 6.73
N THR A 149 -4.64 -16.10 7.79
CA THR A 149 -3.20 -15.78 7.66
C THR A 149 -2.41 -16.81 6.87
N PHE A 150 -2.85 -18.06 6.76
CA PHE A 150 -2.20 -19.07 5.90
C PHE A 150 -2.26 -18.65 4.44
N VAL A 151 -3.45 -18.36 3.93
CA VAL A 151 -3.65 -17.90 2.55
C VAL A 151 -2.94 -16.57 2.30
N MET A 152 -2.97 -15.66 3.26
CA MET A 152 -2.23 -14.41 3.18
C MET A 152 -0.72 -14.65 3.04
N CYS A 153 -0.16 -15.58 3.83
CA CYS A 153 1.25 -15.96 3.74
C CYS A 153 1.60 -16.58 2.38
N ASP A 154 0.72 -17.41 1.82
CA ASP A 154 0.94 -18.01 0.50
C ASP A 154 0.96 -16.94 -0.60
N ILE A 155 0.05 -15.98 -0.55
CA ILE A 155 0.05 -14.82 -1.46
C ILE A 155 1.37 -14.04 -1.34
N MET A 156 1.80 -13.73 -0.12
CA MET A 156 3.02 -12.96 0.08
C MET A 156 4.29 -13.73 -0.28
N LYS A 157 4.31 -15.06 -0.10
CA LYS A 157 5.38 -15.93 -0.60
C LYS A 157 5.50 -15.87 -2.12
N TYR A 158 4.37 -15.84 -2.83
CA TYR A 158 4.38 -15.70 -4.29
C TYR A 158 5.12 -14.45 -4.75
N PHE A 159 5.05 -13.35 -3.95
CA PHE A 159 5.81 -12.12 -4.18
C PHE A 159 7.22 -12.14 -3.57
N GLY A 160 7.69 -13.26 -3.04
CA GLY A 160 9.06 -13.44 -2.54
C GLY A 160 9.27 -13.08 -1.06
N CYS A 161 8.21 -12.85 -0.29
CA CYS A 161 8.34 -12.60 1.14
C CYS A 161 8.78 -13.86 1.89
N THR A 162 9.72 -13.69 2.80
CA THR A 162 10.16 -14.72 3.75
C THR A 162 9.87 -14.36 5.20
N ASN A 163 9.65 -13.08 5.49
CA ASN A 163 9.24 -12.59 6.81
C ASN A 163 7.95 -11.82 6.66
N ILE A 164 6.91 -12.13 7.45
CA ILE A 164 5.58 -11.57 7.30
C ILE A 164 4.99 -11.26 8.66
N MET A 165 4.46 -10.04 8.78
CA MET A 165 3.72 -9.57 9.94
C MET A 165 2.27 -9.29 9.54
N ASN A 166 1.33 -9.90 10.27
CA ASN A 166 -0.09 -9.60 10.15
C ASN A 166 -0.42 -8.34 10.95
N MET A 167 -1.22 -7.46 10.36
CA MET A 167 -1.67 -6.23 10.97
C MET A 167 -3.12 -6.37 11.47
N ASP A 168 -3.71 -5.26 11.93
CA ASP A 168 -5.13 -5.23 12.23
C ASP A 168 -5.96 -5.50 10.96
N ALA A 169 -7.11 -6.10 11.11
CA ALA A 169 -7.94 -6.62 10.04
C ALA A 169 -9.34 -6.01 10.07
N GLY A 170 -10.24 -6.51 9.23
CA GLY A 170 -11.63 -6.04 9.18
C GLY A 170 -11.70 -4.61 8.65
N GLY A 171 -12.47 -3.75 9.31
CA GLY A 171 -12.64 -2.34 8.91
C GLY A 171 -11.38 -1.50 8.95
N SER A 172 -10.31 -1.96 9.61
CA SER A 172 -9.01 -1.27 9.67
C SER A 172 -8.12 -1.57 8.46
N ALA A 173 -8.45 -2.58 7.64
CA ALA A 173 -7.68 -2.93 6.45
C ALA A 173 -7.87 -1.86 5.35
N GLN A 174 -6.87 -1.03 5.15
CA GLN A 174 -6.90 0.09 4.20
C GLN A 174 -5.56 0.25 3.50
N MET A 175 -5.60 0.58 2.21
CA MET A 175 -4.45 0.99 1.42
C MET A 175 -4.78 2.29 0.69
N MET A 176 -3.88 3.26 0.80
CA MET A 176 -4.01 4.55 0.15
C MET A 176 -2.82 4.75 -0.79
N VAL A 177 -3.11 5.19 -1.99
CA VAL A 177 -2.11 5.59 -2.98
C VAL A 177 -2.48 6.98 -3.48
N GLU A 178 -1.54 7.90 -3.48
CA GLU A 178 -1.73 9.29 -3.92
C GLU A 178 -2.95 9.98 -3.27
N GLY A 179 -3.14 9.75 -1.97
CA GLY A 179 -4.24 10.34 -1.21
C GLY A 179 -5.61 9.70 -1.42
N LYS A 180 -5.71 8.63 -2.21
CA LYS A 180 -6.97 7.90 -2.48
C LYS A 180 -6.91 6.50 -1.87
N VAL A 181 -7.98 6.10 -1.19
CA VAL A 181 -8.14 4.70 -0.75
C VAL A 181 -8.45 3.87 -1.98
N ILE A 182 -7.58 2.89 -2.28
CA ILE A 182 -7.65 2.06 -3.49
C ILE A 182 -8.31 0.71 -3.28
N ASN A 183 -8.42 0.25 -2.03
CA ASN A 183 -9.09 -1.00 -1.69
C ASN A 183 -10.56 -0.77 -1.31
N LYS A 184 -11.34 -1.85 -1.31
CA LYS A 184 -12.74 -1.85 -0.89
C LYS A 184 -12.83 -2.16 0.59
N THR A 185 -13.00 -1.13 1.42
CA THR A 185 -13.07 -1.33 2.86
C THR A 185 -14.30 -2.15 3.28
N THR A 186 -14.15 -3.02 4.27
CA THR A 186 -15.22 -3.93 4.74
C THR A 186 -16.48 -3.18 5.18
N GLU A 187 -16.34 -1.96 5.70
CA GLU A 187 -17.44 -1.12 6.20
C GLU A 187 -17.98 -0.16 5.13
N GLY A 188 -17.47 -0.21 3.91
CA GLY A 188 -17.87 0.67 2.81
C GLY A 188 -17.25 2.08 2.88
N THR A 189 -16.77 2.50 4.05
CA THR A 189 -16.06 3.76 4.28
C THR A 189 -14.77 3.52 5.05
N PRO A 190 -13.71 4.27 4.79
CA PRO A 190 -12.46 4.16 5.55
C PRO A 190 -12.66 4.44 7.04
N ARG A 191 -12.17 3.54 7.88
CA ARG A 191 -12.18 3.72 9.33
C ARG A 191 -11.01 4.60 9.77
N SER A 192 -11.20 5.46 10.77
CA SER A 192 -10.10 6.12 11.44
C SER A 192 -9.20 5.12 12.16
N VAL A 193 -7.94 5.04 11.79
CA VAL A 193 -6.90 4.22 12.40
C VAL A 193 -5.91 5.09 13.18
N ALA A 194 -5.29 4.52 14.21
CA ALA A 194 -4.41 5.28 15.10
C ALA A 194 -3.05 5.61 14.45
N ASN A 195 -2.58 4.75 13.56
CA ASN A 195 -1.30 4.87 12.86
C ASN A 195 -1.34 4.07 11.56
N GLY A 196 -0.32 4.26 10.74
CA GLY A 196 -0.10 3.55 9.49
C GLY A 196 1.33 3.76 9.02
N TRP A 197 1.75 3.01 8.01
CA TRP A 197 2.98 3.27 7.30
C TRP A 197 2.73 4.21 6.13
N PHE A 198 3.60 5.21 6.02
CA PHE A 198 3.56 6.18 4.94
C PHE A 198 4.88 6.06 4.17
N PHE A 199 4.78 5.88 2.87
CA PHE A 199 5.92 5.81 1.97
C PHE A 199 5.93 7.08 1.12
N TYR A 200 7.06 7.78 1.15
CA TYR A 200 7.26 8.99 0.36
C TYR A 200 8.41 8.76 -0.62
N SER A 201 8.18 9.06 -1.88
CA SER A 201 9.29 9.13 -2.82
C SER A 201 10.15 10.34 -2.47
N ILE A 202 11.45 10.11 -2.31
CA ILE A 202 12.48 11.16 -2.19
C ILE A 202 13.26 11.31 -3.50
N ALA A 203 12.80 10.65 -4.56
CA ALA A 203 13.41 10.74 -5.88
C ALA A 203 13.29 12.17 -6.42
N PRO A 204 14.32 12.71 -7.06
CA PRO A 204 14.23 13.97 -7.77
C PRO A 204 13.22 13.84 -8.91
N GLN A 205 12.56 14.95 -9.27
CA GLN A 205 11.68 14.98 -10.45
C GLN A 205 12.50 14.62 -11.70
N ASP A 206 12.02 13.63 -12.44
CA ASP A 206 12.62 13.15 -13.66
C ASP A 206 11.50 12.73 -14.62
N ASN A 207 11.46 13.37 -15.79
CA ASN A 207 10.46 13.12 -16.82
C ASN A 207 11.02 12.26 -17.98
N GLU A 208 12.22 11.70 -17.84
CA GLU A 208 12.78 10.80 -18.83
C GLU A 208 12.08 9.44 -18.78
N VAL A 209 11.51 9.01 -19.92
CA VAL A 209 10.88 7.69 -20.02
C VAL A 209 11.97 6.62 -20.12
N THR A 210 11.99 5.74 -19.12
CA THR A 210 12.95 4.61 -19.07
C THR A 210 12.26 3.25 -19.05
N ARG A 211 10.95 3.21 -18.79
CA ARG A 211 10.15 1.98 -18.79
C ARG A 211 8.75 2.26 -19.31
N LEU A 212 8.23 1.33 -20.11
CA LEU A 212 6.85 1.32 -20.58
C LEU A 212 6.08 0.12 -20.00
N GLU A 213 4.76 0.25 -19.93
CA GLU A 213 3.87 -0.83 -19.54
C GLU A 213 2.52 -0.69 -20.25
N PHE A 214 1.92 -1.81 -20.65
CA PHE A 214 0.51 -1.81 -21.09
C PHE A 214 -0.39 -1.73 -19.87
N GLU A 215 -1.34 -0.80 -19.85
CA GLU A 215 -2.31 -0.67 -18.73
C GLU A 215 -3.14 -1.95 -18.59
N GLU A 216 -3.56 -2.53 -19.70
CA GLU A 216 -4.39 -3.74 -19.70
C GLU A 216 -3.60 -4.93 -19.15
N TYR A 217 -4.15 -5.63 -18.16
CA TYR A 217 -3.56 -6.84 -17.60
C TYR A 217 -3.36 -7.94 -18.67
N SER A 218 -4.34 -8.09 -19.58
CA SER A 218 -4.28 -9.03 -20.69
C SER A 218 -4.79 -8.38 -21.96
N LEU A 219 -4.10 -8.59 -23.10
CA LEU A 219 -4.54 -8.14 -24.39
C LEU A 219 -5.32 -9.24 -25.09
N GLN A 220 -6.53 -8.92 -25.52
CA GLN A 220 -7.36 -9.79 -26.34
C GLN A 220 -8.09 -8.98 -27.42
N ALA A 221 -8.05 -9.46 -28.64
CA ALA A 221 -8.70 -8.80 -29.77
C ALA A 221 -9.48 -9.82 -30.63
N PRO A 222 -10.71 -9.52 -31.05
CA PRO A 222 -11.36 -10.28 -32.10
C PRO A 222 -10.61 -10.17 -33.42
N ILE A 223 -10.69 -11.20 -34.28
CA ILE A 223 -10.21 -11.11 -35.66
C ILE A 223 -10.76 -9.86 -36.34
N TYR A 224 -9.91 -9.18 -37.13
CA TYR A 224 -10.21 -7.96 -37.89
C TYR A 224 -10.61 -6.74 -37.03
N SER A 225 -10.52 -6.82 -35.70
CA SER A 225 -10.77 -5.67 -34.84
C SER A 225 -9.56 -4.73 -34.78
N GLU A 226 -9.85 -3.48 -34.48
CA GLU A 226 -8.85 -2.43 -34.31
C GLU A 226 -8.91 -1.84 -32.91
N PHE A 227 -7.78 -1.54 -32.31
CA PHE A 227 -7.70 -0.78 -31.07
C PHE A 227 -6.36 -0.08 -30.91
N GLN A 228 -6.31 0.90 -30.03
CA GLN A 228 -5.10 1.53 -29.53
C GLN A 228 -4.97 1.16 -28.05
N PRO A 229 -3.90 0.49 -27.63
CA PRO A 229 -3.66 0.19 -26.20
C PRO A 229 -3.28 1.46 -25.44
N VAL A 230 -3.58 1.49 -24.16
CA VAL A 230 -3.04 2.52 -23.27
C VAL A 230 -1.65 2.10 -22.79
N ILE A 231 -0.68 2.99 -22.99
CA ILE A 231 0.71 2.77 -22.55
C ILE A 231 1.04 3.72 -21.41
N LEU A 232 1.46 3.13 -20.30
CA LEU A 232 1.96 3.83 -19.13
C LEU A 232 3.46 4.06 -19.28
N ALA A 233 3.94 5.25 -18.96
CA ALA A 233 5.36 5.59 -18.99
C ALA A 233 5.89 5.89 -17.59
N TYR A 234 7.06 5.35 -17.30
CA TYR A 234 7.73 5.47 -16.01
C TYR A 234 9.17 5.98 -16.20
N ASN A 235 9.63 6.74 -15.20
CA ASN A 235 11.02 7.15 -15.11
C ASN A 235 11.91 6.04 -14.49
N LYS A 236 13.22 6.30 -14.38
CA LYS A 236 14.18 5.36 -13.77
C LYS A 236 13.97 5.11 -12.28
N TYR A 237 13.20 5.95 -11.61
CA TYR A 237 12.84 5.79 -10.19
C TYR A 237 11.55 4.97 -10.00
N GLY A 238 10.87 4.66 -11.11
CA GLY A 238 9.59 3.93 -11.09
C GLY A 238 8.37 4.84 -10.92
N ASP A 239 8.53 6.17 -10.92
CA ASP A 239 7.40 7.08 -10.87
C ASP A 239 6.65 7.05 -12.21
N LEU A 240 5.32 6.97 -12.15
CA LEU A 240 4.46 7.08 -13.32
C LEU A 240 4.44 8.55 -13.77
N ILE A 241 5.01 8.82 -14.94
CA ILE A 241 5.13 10.17 -15.52
C ILE A 241 4.08 10.45 -16.59
N ASP A 242 3.57 9.42 -17.23
CA ASP A 242 2.45 9.54 -18.17
C ASP A 242 1.56 8.29 -18.11
N LYS A 243 0.26 8.49 -17.88
CA LYS A 243 -0.74 7.44 -17.78
C LYS A 243 -1.43 7.11 -19.11
N ASP A 244 -1.16 7.85 -20.15
CA ASP A 244 -1.74 7.71 -21.50
C ASP A 244 -0.76 8.27 -22.52
N LEU A 245 0.45 7.65 -22.56
CA LEU A 245 1.55 8.07 -23.40
C LEU A 245 1.13 8.13 -24.87
N GLN A 246 1.43 9.23 -25.52
CA GLN A 246 1.20 9.41 -26.94
C GLN A 246 2.49 9.36 -27.74
N GLY A 247 2.40 9.09 -29.05
CA GLY A 247 3.55 9.11 -29.96
C GLY A 247 4.43 7.87 -29.91
N PHE A 248 3.99 6.79 -29.27
CA PHE A 248 4.64 5.48 -29.38
C PHE A 248 4.32 4.81 -30.72
N THR A 249 5.08 3.81 -31.10
CA THR A 249 4.81 2.96 -32.26
C THR A 249 4.56 1.52 -31.82
N LEU A 250 3.62 0.86 -32.48
CA LEU A 250 3.36 -0.57 -32.28
C LEU A 250 4.04 -1.38 -33.38
N SER A 251 4.42 -2.59 -33.02
CA SER A 251 4.88 -3.63 -33.94
C SER A 251 4.40 -5.02 -33.49
N CYS A 252 4.14 -5.88 -34.45
CA CYS A 252 3.75 -7.26 -34.21
C CYS A 252 4.19 -8.14 -35.41
N PRO A 253 4.25 -9.48 -35.26
CA PRO A 253 4.42 -10.39 -36.39
C PRO A 253 3.21 -10.33 -37.34
N ASP A 254 3.44 -10.46 -38.66
CA ASP A 254 2.38 -10.47 -39.70
C ASP A 254 1.28 -11.52 -39.45
N SER A 255 1.62 -12.62 -38.79
CA SER A 255 0.66 -13.66 -38.40
C SER A 255 -0.36 -13.24 -37.33
N VAL A 256 -0.05 -12.16 -36.59
CA VAL A 256 -0.89 -11.62 -35.50
C VAL A 256 -1.77 -10.50 -36.01
N GLY A 257 -1.24 -9.64 -36.87
CA GLY A 257 -1.96 -8.49 -37.40
C GLY A 257 -1.05 -7.47 -38.06
N SER A 258 -1.49 -6.25 -38.11
CA SER A 258 -0.70 -5.11 -38.62
C SER A 258 -0.77 -3.94 -37.65
N CYS A 259 0.26 -3.08 -37.69
CA CYS A 259 0.35 -1.88 -36.86
C CYS A 259 0.52 -0.66 -37.75
N ASP A 260 -0.18 0.44 -37.42
CA ASP A 260 -0.04 1.74 -38.01
C ASP A 260 0.09 2.80 -36.89
N GLY A 261 1.32 3.25 -36.66
CA GLY A 261 1.62 4.11 -35.51
C GLY A 261 1.22 3.46 -34.18
N MET A 262 0.27 4.07 -33.48
CA MET A 262 -0.26 3.60 -32.18
C MET A 262 -1.45 2.63 -32.33
N LYS A 263 -1.89 2.35 -33.57
CA LYS A 263 -3.08 1.54 -33.83
C LYS A 263 -2.68 0.11 -34.23
N PHE A 264 -3.31 -0.86 -33.61
CA PHE A 264 -3.20 -2.28 -33.96
C PHE A 264 -4.47 -2.75 -34.66
N THR A 265 -4.31 -3.54 -35.71
CA THR A 265 -5.40 -4.24 -36.42
C THR A 265 -5.12 -5.73 -36.36
N ALA A 266 -6.04 -6.48 -35.77
CA ALA A 266 -5.93 -7.94 -35.63
C ALA A 266 -6.03 -8.65 -36.99
N GLY A 267 -5.23 -9.69 -37.18
CA GLY A 267 -5.30 -10.57 -38.34
C GLY A 267 -6.59 -11.36 -38.42
N GLY A 268 -6.79 -12.05 -39.55
CA GLY A 268 -8.01 -12.82 -39.84
C GLY A 268 -8.04 -14.25 -39.27
N LYS A 269 -7.08 -14.62 -38.41
CA LYS A 269 -6.97 -15.97 -37.84
C LYS A 269 -6.73 -15.90 -36.34
N ALA A 270 -7.46 -16.69 -35.57
CA ALA A 270 -7.25 -16.84 -34.14
C ALA A 270 -5.85 -17.40 -33.84
N CYS A 271 -5.11 -16.72 -32.99
CA CYS A 271 -3.75 -17.08 -32.61
C CYS A 271 -3.32 -16.37 -31.32
N VAL A 272 -2.22 -16.83 -30.73
CA VAL A 272 -1.52 -16.11 -29.69
C VAL A 272 -0.22 -15.54 -30.27
N GLY A 273 0.04 -14.27 -30.01
CA GLY A 273 1.25 -13.60 -30.47
C GLY A 273 1.73 -12.56 -29.50
N GLU A 274 2.58 -11.66 -30.00
CA GLU A 274 3.16 -10.58 -29.20
C GLU A 274 2.88 -9.23 -29.85
N LEU A 275 2.57 -8.24 -29.05
CA LEU A 275 2.46 -6.83 -29.43
C LEU A 275 3.52 -6.05 -28.68
N THR A 276 4.35 -5.28 -29.41
CA THR A 276 5.41 -4.47 -28.85
C THR A 276 5.09 -3.00 -29.05
N ALA A 277 5.17 -2.22 -27.98
CA ALA A 277 5.12 -0.78 -28.02
C ALA A 277 6.54 -0.19 -27.83
N THR A 278 6.90 0.81 -28.62
CA THR A 278 8.22 1.47 -28.57
C THR A 278 8.06 2.98 -28.55
N TYR A 279 8.77 3.64 -27.64
CA TYR A 279 8.83 5.09 -27.51
C TYR A 279 10.26 5.52 -27.17
N ASN A 280 10.86 6.40 -27.97
CA ASN A 280 12.23 6.93 -27.76
C ASN A 280 13.29 5.85 -27.48
N GLY A 281 13.17 4.68 -28.13
CA GLY A 281 14.11 3.56 -27.94
C GLY A 281 13.79 2.65 -26.74
N VAL A 282 12.82 3.00 -25.90
CA VAL A 282 12.31 2.14 -24.83
C VAL A 282 11.19 1.29 -25.37
N SER A 283 11.17 -0.01 -25.10
CA SER A 283 10.16 -0.93 -25.62
C SER A 283 9.58 -1.81 -24.52
N VAL A 284 8.33 -2.18 -24.69
CA VAL A 284 7.62 -3.18 -23.87
C VAL A 284 6.87 -4.14 -24.78
N THR A 285 6.94 -5.43 -24.48
CA THR A 285 6.25 -6.49 -25.23
C THR A 285 5.25 -7.19 -24.33
N LYS A 286 4.04 -7.41 -24.85
CA LYS A 286 2.97 -8.13 -24.17
C LYS A 286 2.33 -9.17 -25.09
N LYS A 287 1.98 -10.33 -24.52
CA LYS A 287 1.21 -11.33 -25.24
C LYS A 287 -0.19 -10.83 -25.57
N ILE A 288 -0.62 -11.07 -26.80
CA ILE A 288 -1.96 -10.77 -27.27
C ILE A 288 -2.64 -12.07 -27.77
N ASN A 289 -3.90 -12.24 -27.43
CA ASN A 289 -4.71 -13.35 -27.88
C ASN A 289 -5.73 -12.86 -28.93
N ILE A 290 -5.55 -13.29 -30.15
CA ILE A 290 -6.50 -13.05 -31.24
C ILE A 290 -7.54 -14.15 -31.21
N VAL A 291 -8.82 -13.80 -31.08
CA VAL A 291 -9.94 -14.75 -30.92
C VAL A 291 -10.96 -14.58 -32.05
N ASP A 292 -11.69 -15.67 -32.31
CA ASP A 292 -12.84 -15.59 -33.22
C ASP A 292 -13.88 -14.61 -32.69
N ALA A 293 -14.56 -13.91 -33.59
CA ALA A 293 -15.57 -12.90 -33.26
C ALA A 293 -16.72 -13.48 -32.40
N GLU A 294 -17.13 -14.72 -32.66
CA GLU A 294 -18.12 -15.41 -31.83
C GLU A 294 -17.70 -15.67 -30.41
N ILE A 295 -16.42 -16.04 -30.18
CA ILE A 295 -15.88 -16.26 -28.84
C ILE A 295 -15.76 -14.93 -28.09
N ALA A 296 -15.29 -13.88 -28.75
CA ALA A 296 -15.19 -12.55 -28.16
C ALA A 296 -16.58 -11.99 -27.75
N MET A 297 -17.61 -12.21 -28.56
CA MET A 297 -18.98 -11.81 -28.23
C MET A 297 -19.56 -12.60 -27.06
N ARG A 298 -19.19 -13.87 -26.90
CA ARG A 298 -19.65 -14.72 -25.78
C ARG A 298 -18.97 -14.38 -24.46
N VAL A 299 -17.76 -13.82 -24.49
CA VAL A 299 -16.97 -13.47 -23.30
C VAL A 299 -17.35 -12.09 -22.75
N LYS A 300 -17.99 -11.22 -23.56
CA LYS A 300 -18.56 -9.97 -23.04
C LYS A 300 -19.94 -10.27 -22.46
N PRO A 301 -20.13 -10.24 -21.12
CA PRO A 301 -21.47 -10.34 -20.55
C PRO A 301 -22.29 -9.15 -21.06
N ILE A 302 -23.33 -9.41 -21.84
CA ILE A 302 -24.35 -8.43 -22.09
C ILE A 302 -25.18 -8.39 -20.81
N LEU A 303 -25.00 -7.35 -20.02
CA LEU A 303 -25.91 -7.04 -18.93
C LEU A 303 -27.21 -6.56 -19.57
N ILE A 304 -28.14 -7.49 -19.72
CA ILE A 304 -29.52 -7.15 -20.07
C ILE A 304 -30.16 -6.67 -18.77
N ASP A 305 -30.39 -5.37 -18.67
CA ASP A 305 -31.23 -4.82 -17.62
C ASP A 305 -32.67 -5.22 -17.90
N ALA A 306 -33.16 -6.24 -17.20
CA ALA A 306 -34.53 -6.75 -17.34
C ALA A 306 -35.62 -5.72 -16.98
N THR A 307 -35.24 -4.53 -16.51
CA THR A 307 -36.17 -3.44 -16.18
C THR A 307 -36.36 -2.43 -17.31
N ARG A 308 -35.62 -2.56 -18.41
CA ARG A 308 -35.78 -1.69 -19.61
C ARG A 308 -36.43 -2.45 -20.74
N GLU A 309 -37.53 -1.93 -21.25
CA GLU A 309 -38.05 -2.30 -22.57
C GLU A 309 -37.08 -1.76 -23.64
N TYR A 310 -36.64 -2.65 -24.53
CA TYR A 310 -35.81 -2.33 -25.68
C TYR A 310 -36.65 -2.16 -26.93
#